data_78ba164328d1e464a702efce268de784
#
_entry.id   78ba164328d1e464a702efce268de784
#
_cell.length_a   1.000
_cell.length_b   1.000
_cell.length_c   1.000
_cell.angle_alpha   90.00
_cell.angle_beta   90.00
_cell.angle_gamma   90.00
#
_symmetry.space_group_name_H-M   'P 1'
#
loop_
_entity.id
_entity.type
_entity.pdbx_description
1 polymer ?
#
loop_
_entity_poly.entity_id
_entity_poly.type
_entity_poly.pdbx_seq_one_letter_code
_entity_poly.pdbx_strand_id
1 'polypeptide(L)'
;ASCLVGSEMCIRDRFNILQENDVQIRGFNFRMPLDIQFIFTANPEDYTNRGNIVTPLKDRIGSQILTHYPKSIEVSRKITDQENRTSSVARKSIHVPELAKNLIEQLAFEARKYEFVDTKSGVSARLTISAYEYMLASAERRMYQEGKESTTVRVSDFLSIIPAVNGKLELVYEGEQEGSYIV
;
A
#
# COMPACT_ATOMS: atom_id res chain seq x y z
N ALA A 1 -21.47 4.41 -6.89
CA ALA A 1 -20.20 4.14 -6.17
C ALA A 1 -19.99 5.03 -4.95
N SER A 2 -20.86 6.03 -4.71
CA SER A 2 -20.75 6.99 -3.60
C SER A 2 -21.27 6.50 -2.25
N CYS A 3 -21.78 5.27 -2.17
CA CYS A 3 -22.39 4.73 -0.95
C CYS A 3 -21.43 3.84 -0.13
N LEU A 4 -20.12 3.91 -0.39
CA LEU A 4 -19.10 3.07 0.25
C LEU A 4 -18.57 3.62 1.57
N VAL A 5 -18.98 4.82 1.97
CA VAL A 5 -18.51 5.44 3.21
C VAL A 5 -19.69 5.69 4.15
N GLY A 6 -19.88 4.77 5.10
CA GLY A 6 -20.20 5.18 6.45
C GLY A 6 -21.61 5.55 6.81
N SER A 7 -22.69 5.10 6.15
CA SER A 7 -23.99 5.14 6.81
C SER A 7 -24.31 3.78 7.42
N GLU A 8 -24.81 3.76 8.67
CA GLU A 8 -25.27 2.53 9.34
C GLU A 8 -26.28 1.75 8.50
N MET A 9 -27.06 2.45 7.68
CA MET A 9 -28.02 1.85 6.75
C MET A 9 -27.35 0.98 5.67
N CYS A 10 -26.21 1.39 5.13
CA CYS A 10 -25.45 0.57 4.16
C CYS A 10 -24.82 -0.68 4.78
N ILE A 11 -24.56 -0.67 6.07
CA ILE A 11 -24.01 -1.83 6.79
C ILE A 11 -25.12 -2.87 7.02
N ARG A 12 -26.30 -2.46 7.45
CA ARG A 12 -27.46 -3.36 7.65
C ARG A 12 -27.92 -4.03 6.35
N ASP A 13 -27.97 -3.28 5.25
CA ASP A 13 -28.35 -3.83 3.95
C ASP A 13 -27.38 -4.90 3.45
N ARG A 14 -26.07 -4.73 3.74
CA ARG A 14 -25.06 -5.75 3.44
C ARG A 14 -25.22 -7.01 4.28
N PHE A 15 -25.65 -6.90 5.53
CA PHE A 15 -25.91 -8.08 6.36
C PHE A 15 -27.05 -8.91 5.80
N ASN A 16 -28.13 -8.30 5.36
CA ASN A 16 -29.28 -8.99 4.79
C ASN A 16 -28.90 -9.73 3.48
N ILE A 17 -28.10 -9.08 2.62
CA ILE A 17 -27.63 -9.70 1.38
C ILE A 17 -26.74 -10.91 1.68
N LEU A 18 -25.84 -10.81 2.67
CA LEU A 18 -24.90 -11.89 3.01
C LEU A 18 -25.57 -13.12 3.65
N GLN A 19 -26.66 -12.91 4.36
CA GLN A 19 -27.31 -13.97 5.16
C GLN A 19 -28.60 -14.50 4.55
N GLU A 20 -29.43 -13.61 4.02
CA GLU A 20 -30.81 -13.92 3.62
C GLU A 20 -31.01 -13.88 2.11
N ASN A 21 -29.98 -13.47 1.36
CA ASN A 21 -30.07 -13.18 -0.08
C ASN A 21 -31.21 -12.21 -0.44
N ASP A 22 -31.59 -11.36 0.52
CA ASP A 22 -32.68 -10.38 0.38
C ASP A 22 -32.09 -8.99 0.21
N VAL A 23 -32.61 -8.24 -0.76
CA VAL A 23 -32.29 -6.82 -0.95
C VAL A 23 -33.54 -6.01 -0.59
N GLN A 24 -33.43 -5.12 0.39
CA GLN A 24 -34.47 -4.14 0.69
C GLN A 24 -34.23 -2.87 -0.13
N ILE A 25 -35.12 -2.58 -1.05
CA ILE A 25 -35.11 -1.33 -1.81
C ILE A 25 -36.29 -0.47 -1.34
N ARG A 26 -35.98 0.64 -0.68
CA ARG A 26 -37.00 1.60 -0.18
C ARG A 26 -38.14 0.95 0.63
N GLY A 27 -37.80 -0.04 1.47
CA GLY A 27 -38.78 -0.73 2.31
C GLY A 27 -39.48 -1.93 1.65
N PHE A 28 -39.18 -2.27 0.42
CA PHE A 28 -39.65 -3.48 -0.23
C PHE A 28 -38.60 -4.57 -0.14
N ASN A 29 -38.99 -5.74 0.35
CA ASN A 29 -38.15 -6.95 0.34
C ASN A 29 -38.17 -7.55 -1.06
N PHE A 30 -37.03 -7.55 -1.73
CA PHE A 30 -36.89 -8.20 -3.02
C PHE A 30 -35.96 -9.40 -2.87
N ARG A 31 -36.51 -10.61 -2.97
CA ARG A 31 -35.73 -11.85 -2.91
C ARG A 31 -35.12 -12.13 -4.28
N MET A 32 -33.82 -12.07 -4.37
CA MET A 32 -33.09 -12.48 -5.57
C MET A 32 -32.24 -13.72 -5.24
N PRO A 33 -32.30 -14.79 -6.05
CA PRO A 33 -31.33 -15.88 -5.94
C PRO A 33 -29.97 -15.32 -6.38
N LEU A 34 -29.13 -14.94 -5.41
CA LEU A 34 -27.81 -14.39 -5.67
C LEU A 34 -26.76 -15.50 -5.52
N ASP A 35 -26.03 -15.78 -6.58
CA ASP A 35 -24.80 -16.56 -6.55
C ASP A 35 -23.62 -15.57 -6.64
N ILE A 36 -23.32 -14.91 -5.52
CA ILE A 36 -22.32 -13.84 -5.45
C ILE A 36 -21.30 -14.18 -4.36
N GLN A 37 -20.02 -14.11 -4.72
CA GLN A 37 -18.93 -14.16 -3.77
C GLN A 37 -18.54 -12.73 -3.37
N PHE A 38 -18.57 -12.45 -2.07
CA PHE A 38 -18.15 -11.18 -1.52
C PHE A 38 -16.69 -11.26 -1.02
N ILE A 39 -15.87 -10.30 -1.45
CA ILE A 39 -14.51 -10.13 -0.98
C ILE A 39 -14.41 -8.74 -0.33
N PHE A 40 -13.98 -8.72 0.92
CA PHE A 40 -13.79 -7.49 1.69
C PHE A 40 -12.30 -7.28 1.96
N THR A 41 -11.89 -6.02 1.97
CA THR A 41 -10.57 -5.61 2.46
C THR A 41 -10.76 -4.72 3.69
N ALA A 42 -9.97 -4.94 4.71
CA ALA A 42 -9.98 -4.14 5.92
C ALA A 42 -8.54 -3.89 6.38
N ASN A 43 -8.29 -2.70 6.91
CA ASN A 43 -7.03 -2.38 7.56
C ASN A 43 -7.12 -2.75 9.05
N PRO A 44 -6.19 -3.56 9.60
CA PRO A 44 -6.21 -3.92 11.02
C PRO A 44 -6.15 -2.72 11.97
N GLU A 45 -5.55 -1.61 11.54
CA GLU A 45 -5.40 -0.38 12.34
C GLU A 45 -6.74 0.33 12.59
N ASP A 46 -7.69 0.20 11.67
CA ASP A 46 -9.04 0.72 11.85
C ASP A 46 -9.79 0.02 13.01
N TYR A 47 -9.22 -1.07 13.54
CA TYR A 47 -9.80 -1.79 14.68
C TYR A 47 -9.61 -1.10 16.04
N THR A 48 -8.68 -0.16 16.18
CA THR A 48 -8.33 0.37 17.50
C THR A 48 -9.12 1.59 17.92
N ASN A 49 -9.72 2.36 17.01
CA ASN A 49 -10.33 3.64 17.38
C ASN A 49 -11.81 3.88 17.02
N ARG A 50 -12.44 3.15 16.10
CA ARG A 50 -13.88 3.25 15.76
C ARG A 50 -14.41 2.12 14.85
N GLY A 51 -13.59 1.18 14.44
CA GLY A 51 -13.90 0.27 13.35
C GLY A 51 -13.76 -1.21 13.68
N ASN A 52 -14.10 -1.64 14.90
CA ASN A 52 -14.28 -3.08 15.10
C ASN A 52 -15.23 -3.59 14.01
N ILE A 53 -14.76 -4.54 13.18
CA ILE A 53 -15.69 -5.31 12.36
C ILE A 53 -16.75 -5.80 13.34
N VAL A 54 -17.96 -5.31 13.17
CA VAL A 54 -19.06 -5.60 14.08
C VAL A 54 -19.13 -7.11 14.19
N THR A 55 -19.11 -7.65 15.40
CA THR A 55 -19.13 -9.10 15.67
C THR A 55 -20.09 -9.86 14.74
N PRO A 56 -21.30 -9.36 14.46
CA PRO A 56 -22.23 -9.97 13.51
C PRO A 56 -21.70 -10.11 12.08
N LEU A 57 -20.80 -9.26 11.60
CA LEU A 57 -20.18 -9.41 10.27
C LEU A 57 -19.10 -10.48 10.30
N LYS A 58 -18.33 -10.53 11.38
CA LYS A 58 -17.26 -11.51 11.53
C LYS A 58 -17.78 -12.94 11.48
N ASP A 59 -18.93 -13.20 12.07
CA ASP A 59 -19.57 -14.53 12.07
C ASP A 59 -20.10 -14.94 10.68
N ARG A 60 -20.32 -13.98 9.77
CA ARG A 60 -20.85 -14.21 8.43
C ARG A 60 -19.77 -14.31 7.35
N ILE A 61 -18.51 -13.97 7.68
CA ILE A 61 -17.37 -14.12 6.79
C ILE A 61 -16.88 -15.56 6.87
N GLY A 62 -16.97 -16.30 5.76
CA GLY A 62 -16.60 -17.71 5.71
C GLY A 62 -15.10 -17.98 5.83
N SER A 63 -14.24 -17.00 5.45
CA SER A 63 -12.78 -17.14 5.54
C SER A 63 -12.11 -15.78 5.70
N GLN A 64 -10.97 -15.76 6.39
CA GLN A 64 -10.15 -14.58 6.58
C GLN A 64 -8.73 -14.87 6.11
N ILE A 65 -8.22 -14.00 5.25
CA ILE A 65 -6.83 -14.06 4.79
C ILE A 65 -6.08 -12.90 5.45
N LEU A 66 -5.09 -13.24 6.26
CA LEU A 66 -4.18 -12.26 6.85
C LEU A 66 -3.05 -11.97 5.87
N THR A 67 -2.91 -10.71 5.51
CA THR A 67 -1.77 -10.25 4.73
C THR A 67 -0.59 -9.93 5.65
N HIS A 68 0.62 -10.09 5.15
CA HIS A 68 1.85 -9.79 5.88
C HIS A 68 2.88 -9.17 4.94
N TYR A 69 3.90 -8.54 5.50
CA TYR A 69 5.02 -8.03 4.73
C TYR A 69 5.78 -9.16 4.02
N PRO A 70 6.41 -8.86 2.86
CA PRO A 70 7.23 -9.85 2.17
C PRO A 70 8.35 -10.36 3.08
N LYS A 71 8.58 -11.68 3.06
CA LYS A 71 9.59 -12.33 3.91
C LYS A 71 11.00 -12.29 3.31
N SER A 72 11.12 -12.03 2.02
CA SER A 72 12.41 -11.96 1.33
C SER A 72 12.46 -10.76 0.39
N ILE A 73 13.67 -10.27 0.16
CA ILE A 73 13.95 -9.17 -0.77
C ILE A 73 13.47 -9.51 -2.19
N GLU A 74 13.63 -10.76 -2.61
CA GLU A 74 13.22 -11.22 -3.93
C GLU A 74 11.70 -11.11 -4.15
N VAL A 75 10.91 -11.49 -3.15
CA VAL A 75 9.45 -11.36 -3.20
C VAL A 75 9.05 -9.89 -3.19
N SER A 76 9.69 -9.07 -2.34
CA SER A 76 9.45 -7.63 -2.27
C SER A 76 9.74 -6.96 -3.62
N ARG A 77 10.85 -7.29 -4.27
CA ARG A 77 11.21 -6.80 -5.61
C ARG A 77 10.15 -7.14 -6.66
N LYS A 78 9.66 -8.37 -6.67
CA LYS A 78 8.58 -8.77 -7.60
C LYS A 78 7.33 -7.93 -7.41
N ILE A 79 6.98 -7.61 -6.16
CA ILE A 79 5.84 -6.73 -5.85
C ILE A 79 6.13 -5.31 -6.37
N THR A 80 7.31 -4.76 -6.10
CA THR A 80 7.70 -3.42 -6.58
C THR A 80 7.71 -3.36 -8.12
N ASP A 81 8.24 -4.37 -8.79
CA ASP A 81 8.28 -4.44 -10.25
C ASP A 81 6.87 -4.57 -10.86
N GLN A 82 5.94 -5.27 -10.20
CA GLN A 82 4.55 -5.44 -10.62
C GLN A 82 3.73 -4.17 -10.44
N GLU A 83 3.84 -3.53 -9.27
CA GLU A 83 2.94 -2.47 -8.85
C GLU A 83 3.42 -1.05 -9.23
N ASN A 84 4.71 -0.89 -9.65
CA ASN A 84 5.18 0.43 -10.04
C ASN A 84 4.49 0.93 -11.32
N ARG A 85 4.12 2.21 -11.31
CA ARG A 85 3.37 2.87 -12.39
C ARG A 85 4.27 3.60 -13.40
N THR A 86 5.53 3.21 -13.48
CA THR A 86 6.48 3.81 -14.41
C THR A 86 6.04 3.61 -15.86
N SER A 87 6.14 4.66 -16.67
CA SER A 87 5.77 4.62 -18.07
C SER A 87 6.63 3.60 -18.86
N SER A 88 6.06 3.04 -19.91
CA SER A 88 6.76 2.10 -20.78
C SER A 88 7.98 2.75 -21.47
N VAL A 89 7.95 4.06 -21.68
CA VAL A 89 9.04 4.84 -22.25
C VAL A 89 10.19 4.93 -21.25
N ALA A 90 9.93 5.35 -20.01
CA ALA A 90 10.94 5.43 -18.97
C ALA A 90 11.59 4.08 -18.68
N ARG A 91 10.81 2.99 -18.67
CA ARG A 91 11.34 1.62 -18.49
C ARG A 91 12.33 1.21 -19.57
N LYS A 92 12.19 1.71 -20.81
CA LYS A 92 13.10 1.40 -21.93
C LYS A 92 14.33 2.31 -21.96
N SER A 93 14.18 3.55 -21.52
CA SER A 93 15.22 4.57 -21.60
C SER A 93 16.12 4.61 -20.36
N ILE A 94 15.66 4.07 -19.23
CA ILE A 94 16.40 4.14 -17.97
C ILE A 94 16.85 2.75 -17.55
N HIS A 95 18.15 2.53 -17.53
CA HIS A 95 18.73 1.31 -16.98
C HIS A 95 18.81 1.42 -15.46
N VAL A 96 18.21 0.45 -14.77
CA VAL A 96 18.26 0.35 -13.30
C VAL A 96 19.19 -0.82 -12.92
N PRO A 97 20.36 -0.55 -12.34
CA PRO A 97 21.23 -1.62 -11.85
C PRO A 97 20.54 -2.47 -10.79
N GLU A 98 20.83 -3.76 -10.76
CA GLU A 98 20.30 -4.70 -9.76
C GLU A 98 20.61 -4.26 -8.33
N LEU A 99 21.80 -3.69 -8.11
CA LEU A 99 22.19 -3.14 -6.82
C LEU A 99 21.23 -2.02 -6.36
N ALA A 100 20.80 -1.13 -7.27
CA ALA A 100 19.89 -0.04 -6.95
C ALA A 100 18.51 -0.57 -6.50
N LYS A 101 18.00 -1.59 -7.17
CA LYS A 101 16.75 -2.27 -6.78
C LYS A 101 16.88 -2.91 -5.40
N ASN A 102 17.97 -3.63 -5.16
CA ASN A 102 18.22 -4.29 -3.88
C ASN A 102 18.35 -3.29 -2.74
N LEU A 103 18.98 -2.14 -2.95
CA LEU A 103 19.14 -1.09 -1.93
C LEU A 103 17.78 -0.52 -1.48
N ILE A 104 16.84 -0.30 -2.40
CA ILE A 104 15.49 0.18 -2.06
C ILE A 104 14.76 -0.83 -1.18
N GLU A 105 14.83 -2.11 -1.53
CA GLU A 105 14.19 -3.16 -0.74
C GLU A 105 14.87 -3.32 0.63
N GLN A 106 16.20 -3.30 0.65
CA GLN A 106 16.97 -3.39 1.89
C GLN A 106 16.64 -2.23 2.83
N LEU A 107 16.50 -1.00 2.29
CA LEU A 107 16.07 0.15 3.08
C LEU A 107 14.75 -0.13 3.83
N ALA A 108 13.76 -0.68 3.14
CA ALA A 108 12.48 -1.01 3.78
C ALA A 108 12.60 -2.13 4.82
N PHE A 109 13.46 -3.13 4.57
CA PHE A 109 13.71 -4.20 5.54
C PHE A 109 14.43 -3.70 6.78
N GLU A 110 15.43 -2.83 6.64
CA GLU A 110 16.14 -2.25 7.78
C GLU A 110 15.25 -1.26 8.55
N ALA A 111 14.47 -0.42 7.84
CA ALA A 111 13.51 0.47 8.49
C ALA A 111 12.51 -0.28 9.38
N ARG A 112 12.07 -1.47 8.98
CA ARG A 112 11.15 -2.31 9.80
C ARG A 112 11.79 -2.89 11.05
N LYS A 113 13.11 -2.96 11.11
CA LYS A 113 13.86 -3.45 12.28
C LYS A 113 14.23 -2.33 13.24
N TYR A 114 14.06 -1.08 12.81
CA TYR A 114 14.49 0.07 13.58
C TYR A 114 13.58 0.27 14.80
N GLU A 115 14.17 0.46 15.97
CA GLU A 115 13.45 0.48 17.25
C GLU A 115 12.45 1.63 17.41
N PHE A 116 12.65 2.75 16.71
CA PHE A 116 11.76 3.91 16.73
C PHE A 116 10.61 3.83 15.70
N VAL A 117 10.59 2.79 14.88
CA VAL A 117 9.54 2.57 13.91
C VAL A 117 8.50 1.61 14.47
N ASP A 118 7.21 1.96 14.37
CA ASP A 118 6.14 1.10 14.85
C ASP A 118 6.18 -0.26 14.14
N THR A 119 6.27 -1.34 14.91
CA THR A 119 6.39 -2.70 14.37
C THR A 119 5.14 -3.19 13.67
N LYS A 120 3.97 -2.58 13.93
CA LYS A 120 2.68 -3.00 13.37
C LYS A 120 2.34 -2.24 12.10
N SER A 121 2.52 -0.92 12.09
CA SER A 121 2.10 -0.03 11.00
C SER A 121 3.25 0.79 10.42
N GLY A 122 4.40 0.80 11.06
CA GLY A 122 5.45 1.79 10.88
C GLY A 122 6.11 1.89 9.50
N VAL A 123 6.04 0.85 8.66
CA VAL A 123 6.60 0.90 7.30
C VAL A 123 5.57 0.41 6.29
N SER A 124 5.00 1.33 5.54
CA SER A 124 4.06 0.99 4.47
C SER A 124 4.71 0.08 3.41
N ALA A 125 3.99 -0.95 2.97
CA ALA A 125 4.41 -1.77 1.83
C ALA A 125 4.55 -0.95 0.52
N ARG A 126 3.95 0.24 0.47
CA ARG A 126 4.07 1.18 -0.66
C ARG A 126 5.37 2.00 -0.63
N LEU A 127 6.18 1.89 0.42
CA LEU A 127 7.43 2.64 0.54
C LEU A 127 8.37 2.30 -0.62
N THR A 128 8.62 1.01 -0.86
CA THR A 128 9.53 0.56 -1.93
C THR A 128 9.04 0.95 -3.31
N ILE A 129 7.72 0.85 -3.56
CA ILE A 129 7.11 1.25 -4.83
C ILE A 129 7.34 2.74 -5.07
N SER A 130 7.00 3.58 -4.09
CA SER A 130 7.18 5.02 -4.23
C SER A 130 8.64 5.43 -4.33
N ALA A 131 9.52 4.84 -3.51
CA ALA A 131 10.96 5.09 -3.59
C ALA A 131 11.52 4.76 -4.98
N TYR A 132 11.10 3.63 -5.54
CA TYR A 132 11.50 3.23 -6.88
C TYR A 132 11.01 4.23 -7.95
N GLU A 133 9.74 4.65 -7.88
CA GLU A 133 9.16 5.63 -8.80
C GLU A 133 9.87 6.99 -8.72
N TYR A 134 10.17 7.49 -7.50
CA TYR A 134 10.89 8.75 -7.32
C TYR A 134 12.33 8.69 -7.84
N MET A 135 13.02 7.59 -7.59
CA MET A 135 14.37 7.38 -8.13
C MET A 135 14.38 7.40 -9.66
N LEU A 136 13.42 6.71 -10.28
CA LEU A 136 13.28 6.71 -11.74
C LEU A 136 12.93 8.10 -12.28
N ALA A 137 12.01 8.81 -11.64
CA ALA A 137 11.62 10.17 -12.03
C ALA A 137 12.82 11.15 -11.94
N SER A 138 13.70 10.99 -10.94
CA SER A 138 14.94 11.78 -10.85
C SER A 138 15.90 11.48 -12.00
N ALA A 139 16.10 10.20 -12.31
CA ALA A 139 16.94 9.79 -13.43
C ALA A 139 16.36 10.27 -14.78
N GLU A 140 15.04 10.20 -14.96
CA GLU A 140 14.33 10.68 -16.14
C GLU A 140 14.50 12.19 -16.31
N ARG A 141 14.26 12.96 -15.23
CA ARG A 141 14.47 14.41 -15.25
C ARG A 141 15.89 14.78 -15.65
N ARG A 142 16.89 14.10 -15.09
CA ARG A 142 18.30 14.32 -15.44
C ARG A 142 18.57 13.97 -16.89
N MET A 143 18.00 12.89 -17.40
CA MET A 143 18.13 12.47 -18.80
C MET A 143 17.64 13.57 -19.74
N TYR A 144 16.47 14.15 -19.50
CA TYR A 144 15.94 15.26 -20.28
C TYR A 144 16.78 16.54 -20.17
N GLN A 145 17.29 16.86 -18.98
CA GLN A 145 18.17 18.02 -18.78
C GLN A 145 19.50 17.88 -19.54
N GLU A 146 20.02 16.65 -19.62
CA GLU A 146 21.25 16.36 -20.37
C GLU A 146 21.01 16.18 -21.88
N GLY A 147 19.76 16.22 -22.36
CA GLY A 147 19.40 15.98 -23.76
C GLY A 147 19.73 14.59 -24.27
N LYS A 148 19.69 13.57 -23.39
CA LYS A 148 20.01 12.19 -23.72
C LYS A 148 18.74 11.36 -23.97
N GLU A 149 18.85 10.37 -24.84
CA GLU A 149 17.77 9.41 -25.11
C GLU A 149 17.71 8.26 -24.09
N SER A 150 18.82 8.01 -23.40
CA SER A 150 18.89 6.96 -22.38
C SER A 150 19.83 7.35 -21.24
N THR A 151 19.61 6.76 -20.08
CA THR A 151 20.45 6.99 -18.90
C THR A 151 20.47 5.76 -17.98
N THR A 152 21.38 5.78 -17.02
CA THR A 152 21.45 4.80 -15.94
C THR A 152 21.20 5.50 -14.62
N VAL A 153 20.50 4.87 -13.69
CA VAL A 153 20.33 5.38 -12.33
C VAL A 153 21.68 5.56 -11.65
N ARG A 154 21.86 6.71 -11.01
CA ARG A 154 23.08 7.10 -10.28
C ARG A 154 22.79 7.20 -8.79
N VAL A 155 23.83 7.21 -7.96
CA VAL A 155 23.71 7.40 -6.50
C VAL A 155 22.99 8.71 -6.16
N SER A 156 23.22 9.79 -6.94
CA SER A 156 22.52 11.06 -6.74
C SER A 156 20.99 10.97 -6.89
N ASP A 157 20.49 10.02 -7.67
CA ASP A 157 19.06 9.85 -7.88
C ASP A 157 18.36 9.30 -6.61
N PHE A 158 19.10 8.67 -5.70
CA PHE A 158 18.59 8.21 -4.41
C PHE A 158 18.20 9.34 -3.47
N LEU A 159 18.73 10.54 -3.62
CA LEU A 159 18.31 11.70 -2.81
C LEU A 159 16.82 12.02 -3.00
N SER A 160 16.26 11.68 -4.14
CA SER A 160 14.84 11.88 -4.42
C SER A 160 13.92 10.91 -3.64
N ILE A 161 14.46 9.86 -3.04
CA ILE A 161 13.72 8.87 -2.27
C ILE A 161 13.33 9.43 -0.88
N ILE A 162 14.12 10.35 -0.34
CA ILE A 162 13.93 10.89 1.02
C ILE A 162 12.49 11.33 1.30
N PRO A 163 11.83 12.14 0.45
CA PRO A 163 10.45 12.54 0.71
C PRO A 163 9.46 11.36 0.69
N ALA A 164 9.75 10.33 -0.13
CA ALA A 164 8.90 9.14 -0.17
C ALA A 164 9.04 8.29 1.09
N VAL A 165 10.24 8.22 1.65
CA VAL A 165 10.53 7.52 2.90
C VAL A 165 9.85 8.23 4.07
N ASN A 166 10.08 9.52 4.24
CA ASN A 166 9.53 10.32 5.34
C ASN A 166 7.99 10.27 5.39
N GLY A 167 7.33 10.27 4.25
CA GLY A 167 5.86 10.21 4.17
C GLY A 167 5.25 8.81 4.40
N LYS A 168 6.06 7.77 4.64
CA LYS A 168 5.60 6.37 4.75
C LYS A 168 6.22 5.61 5.92
N LEU A 169 6.95 6.32 6.78
CA LEU A 169 7.44 5.82 8.05
C LEU A 169 6.60 6.43 9.17
N GLU A 170 6.09 5.58 10.06
CA GLU A 170 5.42 5.99 11.28
C GLU A 170 6.33 5.69 12.46
N LEU A 171 6.67 6.73 13.21
CA LEU A 171 7.50 6.64 14.39
C LEU A 171 6.64 6.38 15.63
N VAL A 172 7.20 5.67 16.60
CA VAL A 172 6.52 5.34 17.88
C VAL A 172 6.17 6.59 18.68
N TYR A 173 6.98 7.66 18.55
CA TYR A 173 6.77 8.94 19.23
C TYR A 173 6.75 10.10 18.23
N GLU A 174 5.71 10.92 18.27
CA GLU A 174 5.58 12.10 17.38
C GLU A 174 6.73 13.13 17.58
N GLY A 175 7.31 13.20 18.79
CA GLY A 175 8.44 14.10 19.10
C GLY A 175 9.76 13.69 18.44
N GLU A 176 9.87 12.50 17.88
CA GLU A 176 11.08 11.98 17.25
C GLU A 176 11.07 12.13 15.72
N GLN A 177 10.04 12.77 15.16
CA GLN A 177 9.97 13.03 13.71
C GLN A 177 11.14 13.87 13.21
N GLU A 178 11.77 14.66 14.07
CA GLU A 178 13.01 15.39 13.75
C GLU A 178 14.20 14.46 13.51
N GLY A 179 14.20 13.26 14.07
CA GLY A 179 15.25 12.24 13.89
C GLY A 179 15.21 11.52 12.53
N SER A 180 14.11 11.61 11.77
CA SER A 180 13.97 10.95 10.47
C SER A 180 14.91 11.51 9.38
N TYR A 181 15.60 12.61 9.66
CA TYR A 181 16.66 13.17 8.81
C TYR A 181 18.02 12.50 9.00
N ILE A 182 18.15 11.56 9.93
CA ILE A 182 19.46 10.98 10.33
C ILE A 182 19.64 9.55 9.76
N VAL A 183 18.63 9.00 9.09
CA VAL A 183 18.69 7.65 8.48
C VAL A 183 19.20 7.69 7.04
#